data_d0a7be9b37170fa46211b963de57e8fa
#
_entry.id   d0a7be9b37170fa46211b963de57e8fa
#
_cell.length_a   1.000
_cell.length_b   1.000
_cell.length_c   1.000
_cell.angle_alpha   90.00
_cell.angle_beta   90.00
_cell.angle_gamma   90.00
#
_symmetry.space_group_name_H-M   'P 1'
#
loop_
_entity.id
_entity.type
_entity.pdbx_description
1 polymer ?
#
loop_
_entity_poly.entity_id
_entity_poly.type
_entity_poly.pdbx_seq_one_letter_code
_entity_poly.pdbx_strand_id
1 'polypeptide(L)'
;MLKQQLYDANHDTDLKLERVKAKELCHQYNQLSPADEQGQQKILYQLLGKMGANCCITAPFWCDYGYNIELGENFYSNHNLVILDCGKVTFGDNVFVAPDCGFHTAGHPIDYERRNQGLEYAYPITVGDNVWIGAGVQVMPGVNIGSNVVIGGGSVVVKDIPSNSVAVGNPCKVIRPITEDDKKTYWDR
;
A
#
# COMPACT_ATOMS: atom_id res chain seq x y z
N MET A 1 15.28 9.23 5.34
CA MET A 1 14.06 8.49 4.95
C MET A 1 13.67 7.46 6.01
N LEU A 2 14.28 6.29 6.10
CA LEU A 2 13.86 5.21 7.03
C LEU A 2 13.99 5.52 8.54
N LYS A 3 14.70 6.57 8.92
CA LYS A 3 14.82 7.01 10.32
C LYS A 3 13.64 7.85 10.81
N GLN A 4 12.60 8.03 10.00
CA GLN A 4 11.42 8.86 10.29
C GLN A 4 11.75 10.33 10.62
N GLN A 5 12.89 10.80 10.15
CA GLN A 5 13.33 12.19 10.25
C GLN A 5 13.10 12.91 8.91
N LEU A 6 13.06 14.23 8.96
CA LEU A 6 13.06 15.01 7.72
C LEU A 6 14.30 14.72 6.89
N TYR A 7 14.11 14.55 5.60
CA TYR A 7 15.16 14.27 4.62
C TYR A 7 14.92 15.07 3.33
N ASP A 8 15.94 15.25 2.54
CA ASP A 8 15.85 15.93 1.26
C ASP A 8 15.55 14.94 0.13
N ALA A 9 14.28 14.78 -0.17
CA ALA A 9 13.82 13.85 -1.22
C ALA A 9 14.16 14.34 -2.63
N ASN A 10 14.26 15.67 -2.82
CA ASN A 10 14.33 16.29 -4.14
C ASN A 10 15.76 16.50 -4.65
N HIS A 11 16.73 16.68 -3.75
CA HIS A 11 18.09 17.01 -4.15
C HIS A 11 19.08 15.87 -3.88
N ASP A 12 18.68 14.85 -3.09
CA ASP A 12 19.48 13.65 -2.90
C ASP A 12 19.57 12.85 -4.21
N THR A 13 20.80 12.78 -4.75
CA THR A 13 21.06 12.16 -6.06
C THR A 13 20.81 10.66 -6.04
N ASP A 14 21.15 9.97 -4.96
CA ASP A 14 20.99 8.52 -4.85
C ASP A 14 19.51 8.17 -4.81
N LEU A 15 18.71 8.88 -4.01
CA LEU A 15 17.26 8.68 -3.95
C LEU A 15 16.59 8.97 -5.29
N LYS A 16 17.07 9.97 -6.05
CA LYS A 16 16.55 10.22 -7.41
C LYS A 16 16.82 9.05 -8.35
N LEU A 17 18.03 8.52 -8.36
CA LEU A 17 18.41 7.38 -9.22
C LEU A 17 17.61 6.13 -8.86
N GLU A 18 17.43 5.86 -7.58
CA GLU A 18 16.62 4.72 -7.12
C GLU A 18 15.15 4.83 -7.56
N ARG A 19 14.54 6.02 -7.42
CA ARG A 19 13.16 6.25 -7.90
C ARG A 19 13.04 6.10 -9.42
N VAL A 20 14.02 6.57 -10.19
CA VAL A 20 14.03 6.36 -11.66
C VAL A 20 14.06 4.87 -11.98
N LYS A 21 14.94 4.11 -11.32
CA LYS A 21 15.03 2.65 -11.50
C LYS A 21 13.70 1.93 -11.17
N ALA A 22 13.06 2.29 -10.06
CA ALA A 22 11.77 1.71 -9.69
C ALA A 22 10.68 2.06 -10.72
N LYS A 23 10.61 3.32 -11.17
CA LYS A 23 9.66 3.76 -12.20
C LYS A 23 9.85 3.05 -13.54
N GLU A 24 11.09 2.78 -13.94
CA GLU A 24 11.39 1.96 -15.13
C GLU A 24 10.87 0.53 -15.00
N LEU A 25 11.04 -0.09 -13.82
CA LEU A 25 10.49 -1.43 -13.56
C LEU A 25 8.95 -1.41 -13.53
N CYS A 26 8.33 -0.41 -12.92
CA CYS A 26 6.88 -0.23 -12.97
C CYS A 26 6.39 -0.04 -14.41
N HIS A 27 7.09 0.77 -15.21
CA HIS A 27 6.75 0.96 -16.62
C HIS A 27 6.82 -0.37 -17.39
N GLN A 28 7.91 -1.12 -17.25
CA GLN A 28 8.04 -2.44 -17.89
C GLN A 28 6.92 -3.39 -17.45
N TYR A 29 6.63 -3.46 -16.15
CA TYR A 29 5.55 -4.25 -15.60
C TYR A 29 4.20 -3.92 -16.23
N ASN A 30 3.88 -2.64 -16.30
CA ASN A 30 2.59 -2.12 -16.79
C ASN A 30 2.40 -2.29 -18.32
N GLN A 31 3.47 -2.58 -19.07
CA GLN A 31 3.42 -2.83 -20.51
C GLN A 31 3.36 -4.33 -20.87
N LEU A 32 3.54 -5.23 -19.89
CA LEU A 32 3.44 -6.66 -20.14
C LEU A 32 2.00 -7.06 -20.48
N SER A 33 1.88 -8.09 -21.32
CA SER A 33 0.59 -8.74 -21.54
C SER A 33 0.04 -9.30 -20.21
N PRO A 34 -1.25 -9.15 -19.93
CA PRO A 34 -1.87 -9.80 -18.77
C PRO A 34 -1.72 -11.33 -18.76
N ALA A 35 -1.46 -11.95 -19.91
CA ALA A 35 -1.22 -13.38 -20.05
C ALA A 35 0.24 -13.79 -19.77
N ASP A 36 1.17 -12.83 -19.65
CA ASP A 36 2.58 -13.10 -19.33
C ASP A 36 2.82 -13.08 -17.82
N GLU A 37 2.23 -14.04 -17.11
CA GLU A 37 2.36 -14.16 -15.65
C GLU A 37 3.81 -14.33 -15.19
N GLN A 38 4.64 -15.06 -15.98
CA GLN A 38 6.05 -15.27 -15.63
C GLN A 38 6.86 -13.97 -15.73
N GLY A 39 6.64 -13.19 -16.80
CA GLY A 39 7.26 -11.88 -16.97
C GLY A 39 6.86 -10.91 -15.85
N GLN A 40 5.57 -10.88 -15.49
CA GLN A 40 5.05 -10.07 -14.40
C GLN A 40 5.71 -10.45 -13.07
N GLN A 41 5.71 -11.72 -12.70
CA GLN A 41 6.33 -12.21 -11.47
C GLN A 41 7.83 -11.87 -11.42
N LYS A 42 8.56 -12.04 -12.51
CA LYS A 42 9.99 -11.72 -12.58
C LYS A 42 10.26 -10.25 -12.26
N ILE A 43 9.46 -9.33 -12.79
CA ILE A 43 9.63 -7.89 -12.52
C ILE A 43 9.28 -7.57 -11.06
N LEU A 44 8.20 -8.13 -10.53
CA LEU A 44 7.82 -7.92 -9.13
C LEU A 44 8.91 -8.41 -8.15
N TYR A 45 9.54 -9.57 -8.41
CA TYR A 45 10.68 -10.04 -7.59
C TYR A 45 11.92 -9.15 -7.67
N GLN A 46 12.11 -8.41 -8.77
CA GLN A 46 13.20 -7.44 -8.89
C GLN A 46 12.89 -6.12 -8.21
N LEU A 47 11.61 -5.74 -8.17
CA LEU A 47 11.14 -4.46 -7.68
C LEU A 47 10.90 -4.46 -6.18
N LEU A 48 10.21 -5.50 -5.66
CA LEU A 48 9.74 -5.54 -4.28
C LEU A 48 10.81 -6.05 -3.31
N GLY A 49 10.80 -5.53 -2.08
CA GLY A 49 11.73 -5.97 -1.04
C GLY A 49 11.48 -7.40 -0.57
N LYS A 50 10.20 -7.78 -0.49
CA LYS A 50 9.78 -9.16 -0.17
C LYS A 50 8.43 -9.45 -0.80
N MET A 51 8.26 -10.67 -1.30
CA MET A 51 6.97 -11.14 -1.82
C MET A 51 6.77 -12.60 -1.41
N GLY A 52 5.64 -12.88 -0.76
CA GLY A 52 5.20 -14.23 -0.40
C GLY A 52 4.73 -15.05 -1.60
N ALA A 53 4.26 -16.26 -1.34
CA ALA A 53 3.70 -17.12 -2.38
C ALA A 53 2.32 -16.61 -2.84
N ASN A 54 1.97 -16.94 -4.10
CA ASN A 54 0.66 -16.67 -4.70
C ASN A 54 0.24 -15.19 -4.70
N CYS A 55 1.21 -14.26 -4.78
CA CYS A 55 0.90 -12.84 -4.87
C CYS A 55 0.53 -12.46 -6.31
N CYS A 56 -0.48 -11.59 -6.43
CA CYS A 56 -0.94 -11.02 -7.69
C CYS A 56 -1.16 -9.52 -7.55
N ILE A 57 -0.56 -8.73 -8.41
CA ILE A 57 -0.82 -7.29 -8.56
C ILE A 57 -1.35 -7.07 -9.97
N THR A 58 -2.58 -6.61 -10.11
CA THR A 58 -3.13 -6.32 -11.44
C THR A 58 -2.64 -4.96 -11.92
N ALA A 59 -2.02 -4.93 -13.09
CA ALA A 59 -1.53 -3.68 -13.69
C ALA A 59 -2.68 -2.69 -13.98
N PRO A 60 -2.42 -1.36 -13.96
CA PRO A 60 -1.13 -0.77 -13.65
C PRO A 60 -0.84 -0.69 -12.14
N PHE A 61 0.46 -0.73 -11.79
CA PHE A 61 1.01 -0.59 -10.46
C PHE A 61 2.11 0.46 -10.44
N TRP A 62 2.19 1.28 -9.39
CA TRP A 62 3.21 2.30 -9.21
C TRP A 62 3.74 2.34 -7.79
N CYS A 63 5.05 2.51 -7.66
CA CYS A 63 5.71 2.75 -6.37
C CYS A 63 6.87 3.75 -6.53
N ASP A 64 7.42 4.23 -5.41
CA ASP A 64 8.58 5.11 -5.42
C ASP A 64 9.90 4.34 -5.49
N TYR A 65 10.07 3.32 -4.67
CA TYR A 65 11.31 2.55 -4.56
C TYR A 65 11.11 1.04 -4.76
N GLY A 66 10.00 0.50 -4.32
CA GLY A 66 9.64 -0.91 -4.38
C GLY A 66 10.29 -1.76 -3.29
N TYR A 67 11.58 -1.56 -3.00
CA TYR A 67 12.32 -2.36 -2.02
C TYR A 67 11.86 -2.18 -0.57
N ASN A 68 11.07 -1.15 -0.27
CA ASN A 68 10.43 -0.94 1.03
C ASN A 68 9.07 -1.63 1.16
N ILE A 69 8.60 -2.32 0.11
CA ILE A 69 7.31 -3.02 0.10
C ILE A 69 7.54 -4.49 0.42
N GLU A 70 6.84 -5.00 1.43
CA GLU A 70 6.82 -6.41 1.78
C GLU A 70 5.39 -6.94 1.72
N LEU A 71 5.18 -8.00 0.95
CA LEU A 71 3.91 -8.69 0.79
C LEU A 71 3.97 -10.06 1.46
N GLY A 72 2.95 -10.40 2.25
CA GLY A 72 2.70 -11.73 2.77
C GLY A 72 2.21 -12.70 1.69
N GLU A 73 1.79 -13.89 2.08
CA GLU A 73 1.25 -14.89 1.17
C GLU A 73 -0.17 -14.53 0.69
N ASN A 74 -0.52 -14.94 -0.53
CA ASN A 74 -1.85 -14.75 -1.12
C ASN A 74 -2.30 -13.27 -1.17
N PHE A 75 -1.34 -12.36 -1.31
CA PHE A 75 -1.67 -10.94 -1.53
C PHE A 75 -2.28 -10.76 -2.92
N TYR A 76 -3.41 -10.06 -2.98
CA TYR A 76 -4.04 -9.68 -4.24
C TYR A 76 -4.33 -8.19 -4.27
N SER A 77 -3.96 -7.52 -5.37
CA SER A 77 -4.47 -6.19 -5.67
C SER A 77 -5.09 -6.10 -7.05
N ASN A 78 -6.15 -5.34 -7.13
CA ASN A 78 -6.80 -4.95 -8.37
C ASN A 78 -6.04 -3.76 -9.02
N HIS A 79 -6.58 -3.20 -10.10
CA HIS A 79 -5.96 -2.15 -10.92
C HIS A 79 -5.67 -0.85 -10.14
N ASN A 80 -4.67 -0.12 -10.62
CA ASN A 80 -4.32 1.23 -10.15
C ASN A 80 -3.87 1.29 -8.68
N LEU A 81 -3.18 0.26 -8.21
CA LEU A 81 -2.54 0.31 -6.91
C LEU A 81 -1.34 1.28 -6.95
N VAL A 82 -1.29 2.21 -5.99
CA VAL A 82 -0.16 3.13 -5.78
C VAL A 82 0.40 2.93 -4.38
N ILE A 83 1.71 2.67 -4.27
CA ILE A 83 2.39 2.59 -2.97
C ILE A 83 3.58 3.56 -2.98
N LEU A 84 3.46 4.69 -2.27
CA LEU A 84 4.56 5.63 -2.09
C LEU A 84 5.41 5.18 -0.89
N ASP A 85 6.35 4.29 -1.17
CA ASP A 85 7.13 3.53 -0.19
C ASP A 85 8.43 4.23 0.23
N CYS A 86 8.38 5.54 0.50
CA CYS A 86 9.47 6.25 1.15
C CYS A 86 9.75 5.70 2.56
N GLY A 87 8.73 5.27 3.27
CA GLY A 87 8.80 4.43 4.46
C GLY A 87 8.43 2.99 4.13
N LYS A 88 8.67 2.07 5.07
CA LYS A 88 8.30 0.67 4.89
C LYS A 88 6.79 0.48 4.80
N VAL A 89 6.32 -0.34 3.87
CA VAL A 89 4.93 -0.79 3.76
C VAL A 89 4.89 -2.30 3.84
N THR A 90 4.23 -2.83 4.87
CA THR A 90 4.17 -4.28 5.11
C THR A 90 2.72 -4.73 5.07
N PHE A 91 2.46 -5.78 4.30
CA PHE A 91 1.18 -6.48 4.26
C PHE A 91 1.38 -7.89 4.81
N GLY A 92 0.46 -8.34 5.66
CA GLY A 92 0.34 -9.71 6.11
C GLY A 92 -0.21 -10.65 5.04
N ASP A 93 -0.65 -11.82 5.46
CA ASP A 93 -1.18 -12.85 4.57
C ASP A 93 -2.67 -12.63 4.24
N ASN A 94 -3.10 -13.08 3.05
CA ASN A 94 -4.49 -13.02 2.60
C ASN A 94 -5.07 -11.59 2.60
N VAL A 95 -4.32 -10.64 2.08
CA VAL A 95 -4.76 -9.25 1.93
C VAL A 95 -5.33 -9.03 0.53
N PHE A 96 -6.53 -8.50 0.46
CA PHE A 96 -7.21 -8.14 -0.78
C PHE A 96 -7.35 -6.62 -0.90
N VAL A 97 -6.82 -6.05 -1.98
CA VAL A 97 -6.89 -4.62 -2.27
C VAL A 97 -7.71 -4.40 -3.55
N ALA A 98 -8.80 -3.69 -3.42
CA ALA A 98 -9.68 -3.32 -4.55
C ALA A 98 -9.05 -2.20 -5.41
N PRO A 99 -9.65 -1.82 -6.55
CA PRO A 99 -9.08 -0.82 -7.46
C PRO A 99 -8.87 0.56 -6.83
N ASP A 100 -7.94 1.33 -7.41
CA ASP A 100 -7.71 2.75 -7.12
C ASP A 100 -7.28 3.05 -5.68
N CYS A 101 -6.63 2.09 -5.02
CA CYS A 101 -6.14 2.25 -3.66
C CYS A 101 -4.74 2.86 -3.60
N GLY A 102 -4.48 3.63 -2.53
CA GLY A 102 -3.19 4.26 -2.27
C GLY A 102 -2.67 4.02 -0.84
N PHE A 103 -1.36 3.75 -0.73
CA PHE A 103 -0.65 3.66 0.55
C PHE A 103 0.48 4.68 0.54
N HIS A 104 0.35 5.72 1.35
CA HIS A 104 1.21 6.91 1.29
C HIS A 104 2.02 7.02 2.56
N THR A 105 3.30 6.61 2.53
CA THR A 105 4.16 6.71 3.71
C THR A 105 4.79 8.09 3.87
N ALA A 106 4.87 8.87 2.77
CA ALA A 106 5.51 10.18 2.74
C ALA A 106 4.55 11.31 3.03
N GLY A 107 5.08 12.37 3.61
CA GLY A 107 4.42 13.66 3.77
C GLY A 107 5.42 14.80 3.84
N HIS A 108 4.91 16.01 3.69
CA HIS A 108 5.69 17.24 3.77
C HIS A 108 5.42 18.00 5.06
N PRO A 109 6.39 18.79 5.57
CA PRO A 109 6.15 19.71 6.67
C PRO A 109 4.95 20.63 6.43
N ILE A 110 4.14 20.86 7.46
CA ILE A 110 3.04 21.84 7.40
C ILE A 110 3.61 23.23 7.20
N ASP A 111 4.75 23.53 7.83
CA ASP A 111 5.49 24.77 7.64
C ASP A 111 5.95 24.91 6.17
N TYR A 112 5.54 26.00 5.53
CA TYR A 112 5.77 26.19 4.10
C TYR A 112 7.24 26.44 3.74
N GLU A 113 8.03 27.04 4.62
CA GLU A 113 9.44 27.31 4.36
C GLU A 113 10.25 26.01 4.28
N ARG A 114 9.99 25.09 5.20
CA ARG A 114 10.59 23.75 5.16
C ARG A 114 10.06 22.91 4.00
N ARG A 115 8.77 23.01 3.70
CA ARG A 115 8.17 22.31 2.56
C ARG A 115 8.75 22.79 1.24
N ASN A 116 8.95 24.09 1.09
CA ASN A 116 9.53 24.69 -0.13
C ASN A 116 11.01 24.32 -0.33
N GLN A 117 11.71 23.88 0.73
CA GLN A 117 13.04 23.27 0.63
C GLN A 117 13.01 21.85 0.08
N GLY A 118 11.83 21.29 -0.19
CA GLY A 118 11.68 19.93 -0.70
C GLY A 118 11.83 18.85 0.37
N LEU A 119 11.75 19.20 1.66
CA LEU A 119 11.86 18.27 2.76
C LEU A 119 10.61 17.40 2.88
N GLU A 120 10.83 16.12 3.20
CA GLU A 120 9.82 15.11 3.44
C GLU A 120 10.07 14.38 4.77
N TYR A 121 9.03 13.79 5.30
CA TYR A 121 9.11 12.73 6.32
C TYR A 121 8.49 11.47 5.74
N ALA A 122 8.82 10.31 6.31
CA ALA A 122 8.19 9.05 5.94
C ALA A 122 7.91 8.22 7.19
N TYR A 123 6.66 7.77 7.34
CA TYR A 123 6.24 6.88 8.43
C TYR A 123 5.72 5.57 7.85
N PRO A 124 6.10 4.42 8.44
CA PRO A 124 5.74 3.12 7.91
C PRO A 124 4.23 2.88 7.99
N ILE A 125 3.72 2.05 7.08
CA ILE A 125 2.35 1.54 7.10
C ILE A 125 2.41 0.03 7.29
N THR A 126 1.58 -0.49 8.19
CA THR A 126 1.45 -1.93 8.42
C THR A 126 -0.01 -2.35 8.24
N VAL A 127 -0.22 -3.43 7.48
CA VAL A 127 -1.51 -4.09 7.30
C VAL A 127 -1.38 -5.53 7.78
N GLY A 128 -2.22 -5.97 8.68
CA GLY A 128 -2.24 -7.33 9.23
C GLY A 128 -2.77 -8.35 8.24
N ASP A 129 -3.08 -9.55 8.75
CA ASP A 129 -3.59 -10.67 7.96
C ASP A 129 -5.10 -10.58 7.74
N ASN A 130 -5.58 -11.21 6.64
CA ASN A 130 -7.02 -11.33 6.36
C ASN A 130 -7.72 -9.97 6.30
N VAL A 131 -7.15 -9.04 5.54
CA VAL A 131 -7.68 -7.68 5.39
C VAL A 131 -8.25 -7.47 4.00
N TRP A 132 -9.44 -6.89 3.94
CA TRP A 132 -10.03 -6.43 2.69
C TRP A 132 -10.09 -4.90 2.65
N ILE A 133 -9.41 -4.31 1.68
CA ILE A 133 -9.37 -2.88 1.39
C ILE A 133 -10.30 -2.60 0.21
N GLY A 134 -11.39 -1.87 0.45
CA GLY A 134 -12.38 -1.50 -0.58
C GLY A 134 -11.84 -0.50 -1.59
N ALA A 135 -12.52 -0.35 -2.73
CA ALA A 135 -12.07 0.51 -3.83
C ALA A 135 -11.89 1.98 -3.42
N GLY A 136 -10.83 2.61 -3.93
CA GLY A 136 -10.55 4.02 -3.70
C GLY A 136 -10.07 4.37 -2.29
N VAL A 137 -9.71 3.39 -1.48
CA VAL A 137 -9.20 3.63 -0.12
C VAL A 137 -7.80 4.25 -0.17
N GLN A 138 -7.60 5.28 0.65
CA GLN A 138 -6.31 5.95 0.81
C GLN A 138 -5.81 5.80 2.25
N VAL A 139 -4.62 5.21 2.43
CA VAL A 139 -4.00 4.99 3.75
C VAL A 139 -2.85 5.98 3.94
N MET A 140 -2.91 6.75 5.02
CA MET A 140 -1.99 7.85 5.30
C MET A 140 -0.76 7.39 6.12
N PRO A 141 0.31 8.22 6.16
CA PRO A 141 1.56 7.87 6.83
C PRO A 141 1.39 7.43 8.29
N GLY A 142 2.08 6.36 8.67
CA GLY A 142 2.16 5.89 10.06
C GLY A 142 1.00 5.03 10.54
N VAL A 143 0.04 4.71 9.66
CA VAL A 143 -1.15 3.93 10.03
C VAL A 143 -0.83 2.44 10.17
N ASN A 144 -1.38 1.82 11.24
CA ASN A 144 -1.41 0.38 11.44
C ASN A 144 -2.86 -0.13 11.31
N ILE A 145 -3.09 -1.04 10.38
CA ILE A 145 -4.37 -1.77 10.23
C ILE A 145 -4.16 -3.17 10.78
N GLY A 146 -4.96 -3.55 11.77
CA GLY A 146 -4.90 -4.88 12.40
C GLY A 146 -5.34 -6.00 11.47
N SER A 147 -5.39 -7.23 11.98
CA SER A 147 -5.83 -8.41 11.24
C SER A 147 -7.36 -8.57 11.27
N ASN A 148 -7.92 -9.28 10.27
CA ASN A 148 -9.36 -9.47 10.12
C ASN A 148 -10.11 -8.14 10.11
N VAL A 149 -9.77 -7.28 9.12
CA VAL A 149 -10.35 -5.94 8.98
C VAL A 149 -10.94 -5.77 7.59
N VAL A 150 -12.08 -5.09 7.53
CA VAL A 150 -12.68 -4.62 6.28
C VAL A 150 -12.70 -3.09 6.29
N ILE A 151 -12.07 -2.48 5.28
CA ILE A 151 -12.12 -1.03 5.05
C ILE A 151 -13.08 -0.78 3.88
N GLY A 152 -14.17 -0.08 4.13
CA GLY A 152 -15.15 0.26 3.08
C GLY A 152 -14.60 1.23 2.04
N GLY A 153 -15.08 1.09 0.80
CA GLY A 153 -14.60 1.88 -0.34
C GLY A 153 -14.70 3.39 -0.12
N GLY A 154 -13.77 4.15 -0.74
CA GLY A 154 -13.69 5.60 -0.64
C GLY A 154 -13.22 6.14 0.72
N SER A 155 -12.75 5.27 1.61
CA SER A 155 -12.29 5.68 2.94
C SER A 155 -10.90 6.31 2.89
N VAL A 156 -10.66 7.27 3.80
CA VAL A 156 -9.32 7.85 4.05
C VAL A 156 -8.89 7.50 5.46
N VAL A 157 -7.94 6.57 5.55
CA VAL A 157 -7.46 6.01 6.83
C VAL A 157 -6.32 6.86 7.36
N VAL A 158 -6.60 7.63 8.41
CA VAL A 158 -5.67 8.60 9.03
C VAL A 158 -5.27 8.20 10.46
N LYS A 159 -5.79 7.09 10.96
CA LYS A 159 -5.52 6.55 12.32
C LYS A 159 -5.54 5.04 12.25
N ASP A 160 -4.90 4.41 13.23
CA ASP A 160 -4.87 2.97 13.38
C ASP A 160 -6.28 2.36 13.44
N ILE A 161 -6.44 1.19 12.83
CA ILE A 161 -7.67 0.40 12.83
C ILE A 161 -7.40 -0.89 13.61
N PRO A 162 -8.14 -1.15 14.68
CA PRO A 162 -7.96 -2.37 15.46
C PRO A 162 -8.42 -3.62 14.70
N SER A 163 -7.87 -4.77 15.05
CA SER A 163 -8.27 -6.07 14.50
C SER A 163 -9.77 -6.34 14.70
N ASN A 164 -10.32 -7.23 13.87
CA ASN A 164 -11.71 -7.69 13.92
C ASN A 164 -12.74 -6.55 13.74
N SER A 165 -12.47 -5.62 12.81
CA SER A 165 -13.27 -4.40 12.64
C SER A 165 -13.73 -4.19 11.21
N VAL A 166 -14.90 -3.58 11.08
CA VAL A 166 -15.35 -2.90 9.86
C VAL A 166 -15.21 -1.40 10.06
N ALA A 167 -14.47 -0.74 9.17
CA ALA A 167 -14.21 0.70 9.23
C ALA A 167 -14.53 1.37 7.89
N VAL A 168 -15.08 2.58 7.92
CA VAL A 168 -15.50 3.30 6.71
C VAL A 168 -15.39 4.82 6.88
N GLY A 169 -15.32 5.53 5.77
CA GLY A 169 -15.55 6.97 5.69
C GLY A 169 -14.29 7.83 5.55
N ASN A 170 -14.50 9.13 5.46
CA ASN A 170 -13.44 10.14 5.43
C ASN A 170 -13.73 11.22 6.48
N PRO A 171 -12.96 11.29 7.59
CA PRO A 171 -11.92 10.33 7.98
C PRO A 171 -12.51 8.95 8.34
N CYS A 172 -11.75 7.89 8.06
CA CYS A 172 -12.16 6.51 8.33
C CYS A 172 -12.33 6.25 9.84
N LYS A 173 -13.43 5.58 10.21
CA LYS A 173 -13.75 5.21 11.59
C LYS A 173 -14.31 3.80 11.65
N VAL A 174 -13.97 3.08 12.72
CA VAL A 174 -14.61 1.81 13.04
C VAL A 174 -16.10 2.04 13.26
N ILE A 175 -16.94 1.28 12.56
CA ILE A 175 -18.39 1.35 12.68
C ILE A 175 -18.98 0.17 13.43
N ARG A 176 -18.32 -1.00 13.41
CA ARG A 176 -18.69 -2.19 14.16
C ARG A 176 -17.57 -3.23 14.21
N PRO A 177 -17.62 -4.18 15.15
CA PRO A 177 -16.80 -5.39 15.07
C PRO A 177 -17.26 -6.32 13.95
N ILE A 178 -16.37 -7.23 13.52
CA ILE A 178 -16.70 -8.43 12.73
C ILE A 178 -17.13 -9.53 13.70
N THR A 179 -18.23 -10.22 13.42
CA THR A 179 -18.84 -11.24 14.28
C THR A 179 -19.10 -12.54 13.52
N GLU A 180 -19.44 -13.62 14.23
CA GLU A 180 -19.83 -14.90 13.62
C GLU A 180 -21.07 -14.78 12.70
N ASP A 181 -21.92 -13.79 12.92
CA ASP A 181 -23.10 -13.57 12.08
C ASP A 181 -22.73 -13.08 10.67
N ASP A 182 -21.55 -12.47 10.50
CA ASP A 182 -21.06 -12.06 9.17
C ASP A 182 -20.85 -13.26 8.25
N LYS A 183 -20.62 -14.47 8.76
CA LYS A 183 -20.53 -15.72 7.99
C LYS A 183 -21.85 -16.11 7.32
N LYS A 184 -22.98 -15.63 7.84
CA LYS A 184 -24.33 -15.96 7.38
C LYS A 184 -24.90 -14.94 6.40
N THR A 185 -24.16 -13.86 6.14
CA THR A 185 -24.66 -12.70 5.38
C THR A 185 -24.73 -12.95 3.87
N TYR A 186 -23.99 -13.92 3.35
CA TYR A 186 -23.89 -14.21 1.93
C TYR A 186 -24.55 -15.53 1.59
N TRP A 187 -25.15 -15.59 0.40
CA TRP A 187 -25.88 -16.77 -0.02
C TRP A 187 -24.93 -17.85 -0.52
N ASP A 188 -25.17 -19.07 -0.06
CA ASP A 188 -24.58 -20.25 -0.68
C ASP A 188 -25.22 -20.44 -2.06
N ARG A 189 -24.38 -20.52 -3.09
CA ARG A 189 -24.81 -20.77 -4.47
C ARG A 189 -24.61 -22.25 -4.80
#